data_6317ec5143b41de01eac03c99e9d9664
#
_entry.id   6317ec5143b41de01eac03c99e9d9664
#
_cell.length_a   1.000
_cell.length_b   1.000
_cell.length_c   1.000
_cell.angle_alpha   90.00
_cell.angle_beta   90.00
_cell.angle_gamma   90.00
#
_symmetry.space_group_name_H-M   'P 1'
#
loop_
_entity.id
_entity.type
_entity.pdbx_description
1 polymer ?
#
loop_
_entity_poly.entity_id
_entity_poly.type
_entity_poly.pdbx_seq_one_letter_code
_entity_poly.pdbx_strand_id
1 'polypeptide(L)'
;GDKIAEAAQKAGITPKEYADSISAQFRSLWPELAITNDYFIRTTDKNHIATVRYILEKVHAAGDIYFGQYEGYYCVGCERFYMEKELVDGKCPDHQTTPEHRKESNYFFRMSNYQNWLIDYINEHPDFIRPERYKNEVLAFLREPLEDLCISRPKTRLEWGITLPFDENYVTYVWFDALINYVTALGYPEGENFRKFWPAAQHLIAKDILKPHGIYWPTMLKAAGIEPYRHLNVHGYWNSDASKMSKSLGNVVRPLDLKDKYGLDAFRYFLLRDMVFGLDSNFSEEAFVQRLNSDLANDLGNLVSRTITMAVKYCDGKVPETSEANYDENLIQAASRTVEEMKSCFAEMSLHKALMAVWEFINITNKYIVEKEPWTLGKDPAAKEKLIAIMYNLLASLRAVAVLISPFMPQTAQKILLQIGAGDSEKLDLSGLLDWGTLRAGNPLTRGESLFPRIEKDKKMTTTGQEKPAIDLKPEIDYDHFAQVDLRVATILEAQMVPKSNKLIQLKVDIGEERTIVAGIGKDYKPEELVG
;
A
#
# COMPACT_ATOMS: atom_id res chain seq x y z
N GLY A 1 -9.95 -20.68 -13.91
CA GLY A 1 -10.49 -21.65 -12.96
C GLY A 1 -12.01 -21.68 -12.94
N ASP A 2 -12.58 -22.41 -11.99
CA ASP A 2 -14.01 -22.66 -11.84
C ASP A 2 -14.84 -21.36 -11.84
N LYS A 3 -14.41 -20.33 -11.12
CA LYS A 3 -15.11 -19.02 -11.05
C LYS A 3 -15.30 -18.34 -12.41
N ILE A 4 -14.29 -18.41 -13.27
CA ILE A 4 -14.37 -17.82 -14.61
C ILE A 4 -15.31 -18.63 -15.49
N ALA A 5 -15.26 -19.96 -15.42
CA ALA A 5 -16.14 -20.86 -16.16
C ALA A 5 -17.61 -20.64 -15.77
N GLU A 6 -17.92 -20.57 -14.47
CA GLU A 6 -19.27 -20.30 -13.96
C GLU A 6 -19.79 -18.90 -14.37
N ALA A 7 -18.94 -17.88 -14.27
CA ALA A 7 -19.32 -16.53 -14.63
C ALA A 7 -19.56 -16.39 -16.15
N ALA A 8 -18.75 -17.03 -16.97
CA ALA A 8 -18.91 -17.09 -18.42
C ALA A 8 -20.21 -17.82 -18.81
N GLN A 9 -20.50 -18.95 -18.16
CA GLN A 9 -21.75 -19.68 -18.37
C GLN A 9 -22.97 -18.84 -18.04
N LYS A 10 -22.95 -18.11 -16.92
CA LYS A 10 -24.02 -17.17 -16.54
C LYS A 10 -24.19 -16.03 -17.54
N ALA A 11 -23.09 -15.60 -18.18
CA ALA A 11 -23.10 -14.56 -19.21
C ALA A 11 -23.41 -15.07 -20.62
N GLY A 12 -23.51 -16.40 -20.82
CA GLY A 12 -23.77 -17.01 -22.12
C GLY A 12 -22.63 -16.88 -23.14
N ILE A 13 -21.38 -16.75 -22.66
CA ILE A 13 -20.16 -16.60 -23.48
C ILE A 13 -19.10 -17.60 -23.05
N THR A 14 -18.04 -17.74 -23.84
CA THR A 14 -16.93 -18.62 -23.49
C THR A 14 -16.09 -18.06 -22.32
N PRO A 15 -15.41 -18.92 -21.52
CA PRO A 15 -14.50 -18.47 -20.48
C PRO A 15 -13.41 -17.51 -20.98
N LYS A 16 -12.95 -17.72 -22.20
CA LYS A 16 -11.96 -16.84 -22.85
C LYS A 16 -12.52 -15.45 -23.10
N GLU A 17 -13.69 -15.35 -23.73
CA GLU A 17 -14.35 -14.07 -24.01
C GLU A 17 -14.66 -13.31 -22.72
N TYR A 18 -15.11 -14.01 -21.69
CA TYR A 18 -15.35 -13.41 -20.37
C TYR A 18 -14.04 -12.86 -19.77
N ALA A 19 -12.97 -13.64 -19.74
CA ALA A 19 -11.68 -13.22 -19.24
C ALA A 19 -11.09 -12.05 -20.05
N ASP A 20 -11.26 -12.04 -21.38
CA ASP A 20 -10.84 -10.96 -22.27
C ASP A 20 -11.57 -9.66 -21.95
N SER A 21 -12.89 -9.71 -21.75
CA SER A 21 -13.71 -8.53 -21.41
C SER A 21 -13.31 -7.90 -20.06
N ILE A 22 -13.14 -8.73 -19.04
CA ILE A 22 -12.71 -8.27 -17.70
C ILE A 22 -11.29 -7.69 -17.75
N SER A 23 -10.37 -8.36 -18.43
CA SER A 23 -9.01 -7.87 -18.59
C SER A 23 -8.94 -6.51 -19.30
N ALA A 24 -9.78 -6.30 -20.32
CA ALA A 24 -9.86 -5.03 -21.02
C ALA A 24 -10.33 -3.89 -20.09
N GLN A 25 -11.30 -4.16 -19.21
CA GLN A 25 -11.75 -3.19 -18.19
C GLN A 25 -10.62 -2.81 -17.24
N PHE A 26 -9.85 -3.78 -16.72
CA PHE A 26 -8.68 -3.47 -15.87
C PHE A 26 -7.63 -2.66 -16.63
N ARG A 27 -7.31 -3.05 -17.86
CA ARG A 27 -6.32 -2.32 -18.66
C ARG A 27 -6.72 -0.87 -18.93
N SER A 28 -8.02 -0.59 -19.13
CA SER A 28 -8.51 0.77 -19.35
C SER A 28 -8.41 1.67 -18.12
N LEU A 29 -8.29 1.11 -16.90
CA LEU A 29 -8.12 1.89 -15.68
C LEU A 29 -6.70 2.48 -15.54
N TRP A 30 -5.68 1.85 -16.13
CA TRP A 30 -4.29 2.26 -15.92
C TRP A 30 -4.02 3.70 -16.35
N PRO A 31 -4.35 4.12 -17.59
CA PRO A 31 -4.16 5.51 -18.01
C PRO A 31 -5.02 6.48 -17.21
N GLU A 32 -6.25 6.10 -16.83
CA GLU A 32 -7.15 6.92 -16.01
C GLU A 32 -6.59 7.23 -14.61
N LEU A 33 -5.76 6.32 -14.08
CA LEU A 33 -5.12 6.45 -12.77
C LEU A 33 -3.65 6.90 -12.86
N ALA A 34 -3.18 7.31 -14.04
CA ALA A 34 -1.79 7.66 -14.35
C ALA A 34 -0.81 6.56 -13.91
N ILE A 35 -1.16 5.28 -14.16
CA ILE A 35 -0.29 4.15 -13.94
C ILE A 35 0.49 3.90 -15.22
N THR A 36 1.82 3.99 -15.13
CA THR A 36 2.77 3.86 -16.25
C THR A 36 3.44 2.49 -16.17
N ASN A 37 2.75 1.45 -16.64
CA ASN A 37 3.28 0.11 -16.71
C ASN A 37 3.88 -0.18 -18.09
N ASP A 38 5.02 -0.87 -18.13
CA ASP A 38 5.68 -1.28 -19.38
C ASP A 38 5.03 -2.52 -19.96
N TYR A 39 4.48 -3.40 -19.12
CA TYR A 39 3.88 -4.65 -19.55
C TYR A 39 2.62 -5.01 -18.74
N PHE A 40 1.62 -5.54 -19.43
CA PHE A 40 0.39 -6.06 -18.85
C PHE A 40 0.21 -7.50 -19.34
N ILE A 41 0.73 -8.46 -18.57
CA ILE A 41 0.70 -9.87 -18.91
C ILE A 41 -0.65 -10.52 -18.59
N ARG A 42 -0.97 -11.55 -19.38
CA ARG A 42 -2.14 -12.41 -19.15
C ARG A 42 -1.73 -13.88 -19.21
N THR A 43 -2.32 -14.69 -18.35
CA THR A 43 -2.10 -16.14 -18.34
C THR A 43 -2.64 -16.85 -19.60
N THR A 44 -3.42 -16.13 -20.42
CA THR A 44 -3.91 -16.59 -21.74
C THR A 44 -2.97 -16.24 -22.89
N ASP A 45 -1.89 -15.53 -22.64
CA ASP A 45 -0.91 -15.16 -23.68
C ASP A 45 -0.12 -16.38 -24.13
N LYS A 46 0.14 -16.48 -25.44
CA LYS A 46 0.83 -17.64 -26.04
C LYS A 46 2.21 -17.88 -25.46
N ASN A 47 2.97 -16.80 -25.22
CA ASN A 47 4.29 -16.88 -24.59
C ASN A 47 4.19 -17.39 -23.16
N HIS A 48 3.15 -16.97 -22.40
CA HIS A 48 2.94 -17.47 -21.04
C HIS A 48 2.64 -18.97 -21.04
N ILE A 49 1.71 -19.42 -21.87
CA ILE A 49 1.40 -20.86 -22.03
C ILE A 49 2.65 -21.67 -22.35
N ALA A 50 3.49 -21.17 -23.27
CA ALA A 50 4.74 -21.84 -23.64
C ALA A 50 5.73 -21.90 -22.46
N THR A 51 5.90 -20.81 -21.72
CA THR A 51 6.79 -20.75 -20.55
C THR A 51 6.33 -21.67 -19.43
N VAL A 52 5.01 -21.71 -19.15
CA VAL A 52 4.43 -22.62 -18.15
C VAL A 52 4.72 -24.08 -18.52
N ARG A 53 4.46 -24.47 -19.77
CA ARG A 53 4.73 -25.83 -20.25
C ARG A 53 6.22 -26.17 -20.14
N TYR A 54 7.10 -25.27 -20.54
CA TYR A 54 8.55 -25.44 -20.45
C TYR A 54 9.02 -25.67 -18.99
N ILE A 55 8.53 -24.89 -18.03
CA ILE A 55 8.89 -25.05 -16.61
C ILE A 55 8.31 -26.35 -16.04
N LEU A 56 7.05 -26.69 -16.39
CA LEU A 56 6.45 -27.96 -15.99
C LEU A 56 7.25 -29.17 -16.48
N GLU A 57 7.67 -29.17 -17.76
CA GLU A 57 8.52 -30.24 -18.32
C GLU A 57 9.86 -30.35 -17.58
N LYS A 58 10.50 -29.20 -17.30
CA LYS A 58 11.79 -29.15 -16.60
C LYS A 58 11.68 -29.70 -15.17
N VAL A 59 10.67 -29.30 -14.41
CA VAL A 59 10.44 -29.75 -13.03
C VAL A 59 9.99 -31.21 -12.98
N HIS A 60 9.18 -31.65 -13.96
CA HIS A 60 8.78 -33.05 -14.09
C HIS A 60 9.97 -33.96 -14.43
N ALA A 61 10.82 -33.55 -15.38
CA ALA A 61 12.03 -34.29 -15.75
C ALA A 61 13.04 -34.39 -14.59
N ALA A 62 13.06 -33.42 -13.68
CA ALA A 62 13.86 -33.47 -12.45
C ALA A 62 13.31 -34.44 -11.39
N GLY A 63 12.08 -35.00 -11.57
CA GLY A 63 11.44 -35.92 -10.64
C GLY A 63 10.70 -35.22 -9.50
N ASP A 64 10.54 -33.91 -9.56
CA ASP A 64 9.85 -33.12 -8.53
C ASP A 64 8.33 -33.01 -8.75
N ILE A 65 7.81 -33.61 -9.82
CA ILE A 65 6.37 -33.76 -10.03
C ILE A 65 6.02 -35.25 -10.08
N TYR A 66 5.00 -35.64 -9.33
CA TYR A 66 4.51 -37.02 -9.28
C TYR A 66 2.98 -37.08 -9.30
N PHE A 67 2.44 -38.22 -9.73
CA PHE A 67 1.01 -38.50 -9.73
C PHE A 67 0.61 -39.17 -8.41
N GLY A 68 -0.44 -38.68 -7.78
CA GLY A 68 -0.91 -39.20 -6.49
C GLY A 68 -2.41 -38.99 -6.28
N GLN A 69 -2.94 -39.60 -5.22
CA GLN A 69 -4.32 -39.36 -4.76
C GLN A 69 -4.32 -38.38 -3.61
N TYR A 70 -5.27 -37.45 -3.63
CA TYR A 70 -5.56 -36.55 -2.55
C TYR A 70 -7.03 -36.67 -2.12
N GLU A 71 -7.25 -36.65 -0.82
CA GLU A 71 -8.56 -36.66 -0.20
C GLU A 71 -8.62 -35.51 0.81
N GLY A 72 -9.63 -34.64 0.70
CA GLY A 72 -9.74 -33.48 1.58
C GLY A 72 -10.96 -32.64 1.31
N TYR A 73 -11.10 -31.55 2.04
CA TYR A 73 -12.21 -30.60 1.96
C TYR A 73 -11.93 -29.50 0.95
N TYR A 74 -12.61 -29.52 -0.20
CA TYR A 74 -12.41 -28.57 -1.27
C TYR A 74 -13.28 -27.33 -1.12
N CYS A 75 -12.68 -26.14 -0.99
CA CYS A 75 -13.40 -24.88 -1.03
C CYS A 75 -13.37 -24.29 -2.46
N VAL A 76 -14.54 -24.19 -3.09
CA VAL A 76 -14.70 -23.62 -4.44
C VAL A 76 -14.27 -22.14 -4.46
N GLY A 77 -14.52 -21.40 -3.36
CA GLY A 77 -14.14 -20.01 -3.23
C GLY A 77 -12.64 -19.76 -3.26
N CYS A 78 -11.86 -20.62 -2.57
CA CYS A 78 -10.40 -20.57 -2.57
C CYS A 78 -9.76 -21.34 -3.72
N GLU A 79 -10.54 -22.17 -4.42
CA GLU A 79 -10.06 -23.14 -5.42
C GLU A 79 -8.98 -24.09 -4.86
N ARG A 80 -9.01 -24.41 -3.55
CA ARG A 80 -8.02 -25.27 -2.88
C ARG A 80 -8.67 -26.30 -1.95
N PHE A 81 -7.90 -27.35 -1.67
CA PHE A 81 -8.21 -28.30 -0.62
C PHE A 81 -7.75 -27.80 0.74
N TYR A 82 -8.48 -28.17 1.77
CA TYR A 82 -8.20 -27.97 3.18
C TYR A 82 -8.16 -29.31 3.91
N MET A 83 -7.29 -29.43 4.88
CA MET A 83 -7.41 -30.48 5.88
C MET A 83 -8.48 -30.10 6.90
N GLU A 84 -9.05 -31.10 7.60
CA GLU A 84 -10.07 -30.85 8.62
C GLU A 84 -9.60 -29.86 9.71
N LYS A 85 -8.32 -29.95 10.10
CA LYS A 85 -7.70 -29.04 11.09
C LYS A 85 -7.55 -27.58 10.62
N GLU A 86 -7.64 -27.32 9.32
CA GLU A 86 -7.56 -25.96 8.75
C GLU A 86 -8.94 -25.29 8.68
N LEU A 87 -10.01 -26.03 8.94
CA LEU A 87 -11.38 -25.50 8.93
C LEU A 87 -11.71 -24.88 10.29
N VAL A 88 -12.44 -23.78 10.27
CA VAL A 88 -12.98 -23.12 11.47
C VAL A 88 -14.46 -23.45 11.54
N ASP A 89 -14.88 -24.18 12.58
CA ASP A 89 -16.26 -24.68 12.75
C ASP A 89 -16.78 -25.46 11.51
N GLY A 90 -15.90 -26.26 10.89
CA GLY A 90 -16.22 -27.01 9.68
C GLY A 90 -16.36 -26.18 8.41
N LYS A 91 -15.96 -24.92 8.43
CA LYS A 91 -16.06 -23.98 7.32
C LYS A 91 -14.69 -23.48 6.87
N CYS A 92 -14.60 -23.08 5.60
CA CYS A 92 -13.45 -22.37 5.06
C CYS A 92 -13.25 -21.04 5.80
N PRO A 93 -12.06 -20.75 6.35
CA PRO A 93 -11.80 -19.53 7.10
C PRO A 93 -11.99 -18.26 6.27
N ASP A 94 -11.69 -18.32 4.96
CA ASP A 94 -11.76 -17.15 4.08
C ASP A 94 -13.17 -16.85 3.55
N HIS A 95 -13.94 -17.91 3.22
CA HIS A 95 -15.24 -17.76 2.56
C HIS A 95 -16.43 -18.09 3.47
N GLN A 96 -16.18 -18.64 4.70
CA GLN A 96 -17.22 -19.06 5.65
C GLN A 96 -18.24 -20.04 5.07
N THR A 97 -17.89 -20.73 3.98
CA THR A 97 -18.69 -21.77 3.33
C THR A 97 -18.22 -23.15 3.76
N THR A 98 -19.13 -24.12 3.85
CA THR A 98 -18.79 -25.52 4.10
C THR A 98 -18.13 -26.11 2.85
N PRO A 99 -16.87 -26.56 2.89
CA PRO A 99 -16.22 -27.16 1.74
C PRO A 99 -16.70 -28.58 1.50
N GLU A 100 -16.63 -29.03 0.27
CA GLU A 100 -17.03 -30.38 -0.12
C GLU A 100 -15.89 -31.37 0.12
N HIS A 101 -16.19 -32.52 0.74
CA HIS A 101 -15.22 -33.61 0.82
C HIS A 101 -15.04 -34.25 -0.54
N ARG A 102 -13.80 -34.25 -1.07
CA ARG A 102 -13.49 -34.77 -2.41
C ARG A 102 -12.26 -35.65 -2.38
N LYS A 103 -12.27 -36.66 -3.25
CA LYS A 103 -11.13 -37.52 -3.53
C LYS A 103 -10.81 -37.43 -5.00
N GLU A 104 -9.61 -36.96 -5.32
CA GLU A 104 -9.17 -36.77 -6.69
C GLU A 104 -7.75 -37.32 -6.89
N SER A 105 -7.46 -37.83 -8.08
CA SER A 105 -6.10 -38.15 -8.51
C SER A 105 -5.54 -36.98 -9.28
N ASN A 106 -4.39 -36.47 -8.86
CA ASN A 106 -3.79 -35.25 -9.41
C ASN A 106 -2.27 -35.38 -9.47
N TYR A 107 -1.63 -34.43 -10.15
CA TYR A 107 -0.19 -34.23 -10.09
C TYR A 107 0.17 -33.30 -8.93
N PHE A 108 1.26 -33.62 -8.24
CA PHE A 108 1.79 -32.91 -7.09
C PHE A 108 3.23 -32.48 -7.34
N PHE A 109 3.57 -31.25 -6.94
CA PHE A 109 4.93 -30.75 -6.86
C PHE A 109 5.50 -31.06 -5.47
N ARG A 110 6.69 -31.69 -5.41
CA ARG A 110 7.39 -32.06 -4.17
C ARG A 110 7.94 -30.82 -3.43
N MET A 111 7.04 -29.91 -3.05
CA MET A 111 7.37 -28.67 -2.39
C MET A 111 8.06 -28.91 -1.05
N SER A 112 7.71 -30.00 -0.35
CA SER A 112 8.29 -30.42 0.92
C SER A 112 9.82 -30.59 0.84
N ASN A 113 10.38 -31.01 -0.29
CA ASN A 113 11.82 -31.16 -0.48
C ASN A 113 12.59 -29.84 -0.33
N TYR A 114 11.93 -28.69 -0.49
CA TYR A 114 12.53 -27.37 -0.53
C TYR A 114 12.35 -26.59 0.77
N GLN A 115 11.70 -27.15 1.81
CA GLN A 115 11.38 -26.47 3.06
C GLN A 115 12.64 -25.94 3.77
N ASN A 116 13.63 -26.81 4.02
CA ASN A 116 14.85 -26.43 4.74
C ASN A 116 15.64 -25.38 3.96
N TRP A 117 15.80 -25.58 2.64
CA TRP A 117 16.44 -24.59 1.78
C TRP A 117 15.75 -23.21 1.87
N LEU A 118 14.41 -23.17 1.87
CA LEU A 118 13.67 -21.91 1.93
C LEU A 118 13.86 -21.20 3.28
N ILE A 119 13.87 -21.96 4.38
CA ILE A 119 14.14 -21.42 5.73
C ILE A 119 15.54 -20.80 5.76
N ASP A 120 16.55 -21.53 5.28
CA ASP A 120 17.93 -21.06 5.23
C ASP A 120 18.05 -19.80 4.35
N TYR A 121 17.45 -19.83 3.16
CA TYR A 121 17.44 -18.69 2.25
C TYR A 121 16.82 -17.43 2.87
N ILE A 122 15.66 -17.53 3.56
CA ILE A 122 15.01 -16.39 4.23
C ILE A 122 15.88 -15.85 5.37
N ASN A 123 16.58 -16.72 6.10
CA ASN A 123 17.47 -16.31 7.20
C ASN A 123 18.76 -15.63 6.69
N GLU A 124 19.32 -16.11 5.58
CA GLU A 124 20.50 -15.52 4.94
C GLU A 124 20.19 -14.20 4.23
N HIS A 125 18.91 -13.98 3.84
CA HIS A 125 18.41 -12.78 3.16
C HIS A 125 17.34 -12.09 4.00
N PRO A 126 17.70 -11.38 5.09
CA PRO A 126 16.73 -10.86 6.07
C PRO A 126 15.72 -9.85 5.50
N ASP A 127 16.02 -9.24 4.35
CA ASP A 127 15.18 -8.30 3.61
C ASP A 127 14.43 -8.93 2.41
N PHE A 128 14.48 -10.25 2.27
CA PHE A 128 13.78 -10.98 1.21
C PHE A 128 12.27 -10.77 1.28
N ILE A 129 11.67 -10.83 2.47
CA ILE A 129 10.23 -10.59 2.70
C ILE A 129 10.06 -9.35 3.58
N ARG A 130 9.30 -8.37 3.10
CA ARG A 130 9.10 -7.07 3.75
C ARG A 130 7.61 -6.74 3.91
N PRO A 131 7.22 -6.07 5.01
CA PRO A 131 7.98 -5.83 6.23
C PRO A 131 8.19 -7.10 7.04
N GLU A 132 9.05 -7.01 8.06
CA GLU A 132 9.52 -8.13 8.89
C GLU A 132 8.39 -9.00 9.47
N ARG A 133 7.23 -8.40 9.79
CA ARG A 133 6.06 -9.17 10.27
C ARG A 133 5.67 -10.31 9.35
N TYR A 134 5.69 -10.10 8.04
CA TYR A 134 5.34 -11.13 7.05
C TYR A 134 6.46 -12.14 6.82
N LYS A 135 7.71 -11.75 6.98
CA LYS A 135 8.83 -12.70 7.09
C LYS A 135 8.61 -13.66 8.25
N ASN A 136 8.28 -13.11 9.42
CA ASN A 136 8.01 -13.92 10.62
C ASN A 136 6.78 -14.82 10.47
N GLU A 137 5.75 -14.37 9.76
CA GLU A 137 4.56 -15.17 9.45
C GLU A 137 4.92 -16.35 8.54
N VAL A 138 5.71 -16.13 7.48
CA VAL A 138 6.19 -17.21 6.59
C VAL A 138 7.08 -18.19 7.36
N LEU A 139 8.02 -17.71 8.18
CA LEU A 139 8.86 -18.58 9.00
C LEU A 139 8.06 -19.36 10.04
N ALA A 140 7.03 -18.77 10.63
CA ALA A 140 6.13 -19.46 11.54
C ALA A 140 5.36 -20.59 10.82
N PHE A 141 4.88 -20.33 9.61
CA PHE A 141 4.23 -21.35 8.77
C PHE A 141 5.19 -22.49 8.42
N LEU A 142 6.45 -22.20 8.14
CA LEU A 142 7.49 -23.19 7.79
C LEU A 142 8.02 -23.99 9.01
N ARG A 143 7.54 -23.75 10.23
CA ARG A 143 7.84 -24.61 11.40
C ARG A 143 7.08 -25.95 11.34
N GLU A 144 5.91 -25.95 10.70
CA GLU A 144 5.17 -27.16 10.42
C GLU A 144 5.70 -27.83 9.15
N PRO A 145 5.62 -29.17 9.02
CA PRO A 145 6.01 -29.86 7.80
C PRO A 145 5.25 -29.33 6.59
N LEU A 146 6.00 -28.93 5.56
CA LEU A 146 5.43 -28.43 4.33
C LEU A 146 4.86 -29.58 3.50
N GLU A 147 3.60 -29.47 3.10
CA GLU A 147 2.95 -30.44 2.23
C GLU A 147 3.25 -30.18 0.76
N ASP A 148 3.22 -31.24 -0.04
CA ASP A 148 3.39 -31.14 -1.49
C ASP A 148 2.20 -30.41 -2.12
N LEU A 149 2.48 -29.58 -3.11
CA LEU A 149 1.48 -28.74 -3.75
C LEU A 149 0.76 -29.51 -4.87
N CYS A 150 -0.55 -29.64 -4.78
CA CYS A 150 -1.37 -30.14 -5.89
C CYS A 150 -1.34 -29.13 -7.05
N ILE A 151 -0.85 -29.54 -8.22
CA ILE A 151 -0.60 -28.66 -9.37
C ILE A 151 -1.49 -28.92 -10.59
N SER A 152 -2.46 -29.81 -10.48
CA SER A 152 -3.32 -30.16 -11.63
C SER A 152 -4.79 -30.26 -11.27
N ARG A 153 -5.63 -30.26 -12.31
CA ARG A 153 -7.04 -30.62 -12.25
C ARG A 153 -7.38 -31.48 -13.46
N PRO A 154 -8.17 -32.56 -13.30
CA PRO A 154 -8.61 -33.36 -14.45
C PRO A 154 -9.53 -32.54 -15.37
N LYS A 155 -9.36 -32.68 -16.67
CA LYS A 155 -10.20 -32.00 -17.69
C LYS A 155 -11.68 -32.34 -17.60
N THR A 156 -12.02 -33.51 -17.07
CA THR A 156 -13.41 -33.88 -16.78
C THR A 156 -14.11 -32.94 -15.79
N ARG A 157 -13.31 -32.23 -14.98
CA ARG A 157 -13.80 -31.25 -14.03
C ARG A 157 -13.62 -29.81 -14.53
N LEU A 158 -12.49 -29.49 -15.13
CA LEU A 158 -12.13 -28.15 -15.59
C LEU A 158 -11.46 -28.23 -16.95
N GLU A 159 -12.17 -27.88 -18.02
CA GLU A 159 -11.63 -27.82 -19.37
C GLU A 159 -10.77 -26.57 -19.61
N TRP A 160 -11.02 -25.50 -18.84
CA TRP A 160 -10.38 -24.21 -18.99
C TRP A 160 -9.10 -24.10 -18.18
N GLY A 161 -7.95 -24.16 -18.85
CA GLY A 161 -6.62 -24.05 -18.26
C GLY A 161 -5.52 -24.48 -19.22
N ILE A 162 -4.26 -24.34 -18.79
CA ILE A 162 -3.10 -24.79 -19.57
C ILE A 162 -2.96 -26.31 -19.39
N THR A 163 -3.02 -27.05 -20.49
CA THR A 163 -2.84 -28.51 -20.47
C THR A 163 -1.42 -28.87 -20.06
N LEU A 164 -1.28 -29.86 -19.16
CA LEU A 164 0.01 -30.37 -18.75
C LEU A 164 0.77 -30.95 -19.98
N PRO A 165 2.06 -30.67 -20.13
CA PRO A 165 2.82 -31.14 -21.29
C PRO A 165 3.04 -32.66 -21.31
N PHE A 166 2.99 -33.32 -20.16
CA PHE A 166 3.23 -34.76 -19.97
C PHE A 166 1.94 -35.58 -19.75
N ASP A 167 0.76 -34.95 -19.61
CA ASP A 167 -0.54 -35.62 -19.56
C ASP A 167 -1.65 -34.69 -20.05
N GLU A 168 -2.20 -34.98 -21.22
CA GLU A 168 -3.23 -34.17 -21.88
C GLU A 168 -4.61 -34.24 -21.18
N ASN A 169 -4.83 -35.14 -20.24
CA ASN A 169 -6.09 -35.27 -19.49
C ASN A 169 -6.18 -34.29 -18.34
N TYR A 170 -5.12 -33.55 -18.05
CA TYR A 170 -5.04 -32.60 -16.94
C TYR A 170 -4.69 -31.20 -17.41
N VAL A 171 -5.22 -30.19 -16.68
CA VAL A 171 -4.81 -28.78 -16.79
C VAL A 171 -4.07 -28.38 -15.52
N THR A 172 -3.16 -27.41 -15.65
CA THR A 172 -2.39 -26.90 -14.51
C THR A 172 -3.25 -26.14 -13.52
N TYR A 173 -2.89 -26.21 -12.25
CA TYR A 173 -3.52 -25.49 -11.15
C TYR A 173 -3.06 -24.02 -11.17
N VAL A 174 -3.97 -23.14 -10.73
CA VAL A 174 -3.84 -21.68 -10.83
C VAL A 174 -2.51 -21.12 -10.32
N TRP A 175 -1.96 -21.61 -9.21
CA TRP A 175 -0.71 -21.06 -8.66
C TRP A 175 0.54 -21.49 -9.44
N PHE A 176 0.57 -22.71 -9.98
CA PHE A 176 1.66 -23.13 -10.85
C PHE A 176 1.56 -22.53 -12.26
N ASP A 177 0.42 -21.99 -12.62
CA ASP A 177 0.18 -21.17 -13.81
C ASP A 177 0.55 -19.70 -13.53
N ALA A 178 -0.20 -19.06 -12.63
CA ALA A 178 -0.15 -17.62 -12.43
C ALA A 178 1.23 -17.09 -12.00
N LEU A 179 1.97 -17.79 -11.12
CA LEU A 179 3.26 -17.31 -10.61
C LEU A 179 4.35 -17.24 -11.69
N ILE A 180 4.26 -18.07 -12.72
CA ILE A 180 5.21 -18.07 -13.83
C ILE A 180 5.12 -16.80 -14.71
N ASN A 181 4.04 -16.02 -14.58
CA ASN A 181 3.88 -14.77 -15.31
C ASN A 181 5.05 -13.79 -15.10
N TYR A 182 5.65 -13.75 -13.91
CA TYR A 182 6.75 -12.84 -13.57
C TYR A 182 7.99 -13.06 -14.44
N VAL A 183 8.36 -14.30 -14.67
CA VAL A 183 9.50 -14.63 -15.54
C VAL A 183 9.13 -14.59 -17.01
N THR A 184 7.87 -14.95 -17.34
CA THR A 184 7.36 -14.85 -18.72
C THR A 184 7.40 -13.41 -19.23
N ALA A 185 6.97 -12.44 -18.42
CA ALA A 185 6.96 -11.03 -18.79
C ALA A 185 8.35 -10.51 -19.20
N LEU A 186 9.40 -11.13 -18.71
CA LEU A 186 10.80 -10.80 -19.00
C LEU A 186 11.40 -11.67 -20.11
N GLY A 187 10.65 -12.62 -20.66
CA GLY A 187 11.09 -13.47 -21.77
C GLY A 187 11.98 -14.66 -21.35
N TYR A 188 11.76 -15.22 -20.14
CA TYR A 188 12.45 -16.45 -19.71
C TYR A 188 12.24 -17.58 -20.73
N PRO A 189 13.29 -18.45 -21.02
CA PRO A 189 14.60 -18.48 -20.34
C PRO A 189 15.69 -17.58 -20.96
N GLU A 190 15.58 -17.21 -22.23
CA GLU A 190 16.68 -16.61 -22.98
C GLU A 190 16.54 -15.11 -23.22
N GLY A 191 15.43 -14.51 -22.77
CA GLY A 191 15.13 -13.10 -22.96
C GLY A 191 16.20 -12.19 -22.37
N GLU A 192 16.59 -11.17 -23.12
CA GLU A 192 17.55 -10.15 -22.66
C GLU A 192 17.02 -9.42 -21.43
N ASN A 193 15.72 -9.10 -21.42
CA ASN A 193 15.07 -8.47 -20.27
C ASN A 193 15.10 -9.36 -19.02
N PHE A 194 14.99 -10.69 -19.17
CA PHE A 194 15.12 -11.61 -18.06
C PHE A 194 16.50 -11.52 -17.43
N ARG A 195 17.55 -11.61 -18.23
CA ARG A 195 18.93 -11.49 -17.73
C ARG A 195 19.22 -10.14 -17.07
N LYS A 196 18.64 -9.07 -17.60
CA LYS A 196 18.87 -7.70 -17.10
C LYS A 196 18.08 -7.37 -15.84
N PHE A 197 16.79 -7.69 -15.79
CA PHE A 197 15.88 -7.19 -14.76
C PHE A 197 15.57 -8.21 -13.67
N TRP A 198 15.60 -9.52 -13.96
CA TRP A 198 15.24 -10.53 -12.96
C TRP A 198 16.10 -10.46 -11.67
N PRO A 199 17.44 -10.27 -11.72
CA PRO A 199 18.25 -10.16 -10.51
C PRO A 199 17.86 -9.01 -9.56
N ALA A 200 17.17 -8.00 -10.08
CA ALA A 200 16.68 -6.86 -9.31
C ALA A 200 15.16 -6.89 -9.08
N ALA A 201 14.48 -7.95 -9.55
CA ALA A 201 13.03 -8.04 -9.50
C ALA A 201 12.48 -7.98 -8.07
N GLN A 202 11.45 -7.16 -7.87
CA GLN A 202 10.71 -7.08 -6.63
C GLN A 202 9.25 -7.36 -6.90
N HIS A 203 8.62 -8.15 -6.03
CA HIS A 203 7.18 -8.37 -6.08
C HIS A 203 6.48 -7.47 -5.07
N LEU A 204 5.34 -6.92 -5.48
CA LEU A 204 4.44 -6.16 -4.61
C LEU A 204 3.09 -6.87 -4.59
N ILE A 205 2.68 -7.33 -3.42
CA ILE A 205 1.48 -8.15 -3.25
C ILE A 205 0.65 -7.73 -2.03
N ALA A 206 -0.63 -8.09 -2.04
CA ALA A 206 -1.45 -8.03 -0.84
C ALA A 206 -1.24 -9.26 0.06
N LYS A 207 -1.51 -9.11 1.34
CA LYS A 207 -1.25 -10.13 2.39
C LYS A 207 -1.93 -11.47 2.17
N ASP A 208 -3.07 -11.52 1.48
CA ASP A 208 -3.85 -12.76 1.22
C ASP A 208 -3.13 -13.74 0.29
N ILE A 209 -2.19 -13.25 -0.50
CA ILE A 209 -1.38 -14.09 -1.40
C ILE A 209 0.08 -14.22 -0.92
N LEU A 210 0.31 -13.98 0.39
CA LEU A 210 1.63 -14.15 1.01
C LEU A 210 2.16 -15.58 0.86
N LYS A 211 1.35 -16.59 1.20
CA LYS A 211 1.76 -18.01 1.11
C LYS A 211 2.15 -18.42 -0.31
N PRO A 212 1.36 -18.12 -1.37
CA PRO A 212 1.77 -18.41 -2.74
C PRO A 212 3.08 -17.75 -3.16
N HIS A 213 3.32 -16.51 -2.76
CA HIS A 213 4.53 -15.78 -3.18
C HIS A 213 5.73 -16.02 -2.28
N GLY A 214 5.53 -16.17 -0.97
CA GLY A 214 6.62 -16.37 -0.01
C GLY A 214 7.06 -17.83 0.15
N ILE A 215 6.24 -18.79 -0.28
CA ILE A 215 6.54 -20.22 -0.15
C ILE A 215 6.50 -20.94 -1.50
N TYR A 216 5.34 -20.95 -2.20
CA TYR A 216 5.21 -21.72 -3.44
C TYR A 216 6.17 -21.22 -4.52
N TRP A 217 6.20 -19.91 -4.75
CA TRP A 217 6.99 -19.34 -5.81
C TRP A 217 8.50 -19.52 -5.65
N PRO A 218 9.13 -19.22 -4.49
CA PRO A 218 10.55 -19.51 -4.30
C PRO A 218 10.91 -20.98 -4.48
N THR A 219 10.08 -21.91 -3.97
CA THR A 219 10.33 -23.35 -4.13
C THR A 219 10.19 -23.81 -5.58
N MET A 220 9.20 -23.27 -6.32
CA MET A 220 9.05 -23.52 -7.76
C MET A 220 10.24 -22.99 -8.56
N LEU A 221 10.72 -21.78 -8.25
CA LEU A 221 11.92 -21.21 -8.87
C LEU A 221 13.14 -22.09 -8.62
N LYS A 222 13.35 -22.52 -7.37
CA LYS A 222 14.46 -23.42 -7.01
C LYS A 222 14.40 -24.73 -7.76
N ALA A 223 13.24 -25.37 -7.84
CA ALA A 223 13.03 -26.61 -8.60
C ALA A 223 13.30 -26.42 -10.11
N ALA A 224 12.94 -25.25 -10.65
CA ALA A 224 13.20 -24.90 -12.04
C ALA A 224 14.65 -24.43 -12.29
N GLY A 225 15.51 -24.36 -11.25
CA GLY A 225 16.88 -23.86 -11.37
C GLY A 225 16.95 -22.37 -11.73
N ILE A 226 16.02 -21.59 -11.18
CA ILE A 226 15.95 -20.13 -11.35
C ILE A 226 16.21 -19.51 -9.97
N GLU A 227 17.10 -18.51 -9.91
CA GLU A 227 17.33 -17.78 -8.68
C GLU A 227 16.07 -17.03 -8.23
N PRO A 228 15.78 -16.94 -6.92
CA PRO A 228 14.66 -16.17 -6.44
C PRO A 228 14.78 -14.67 -6.80
N TYR A 229 13.64 -14.01 -6.83
CA TYR A 229 13.54 -12.55 -6.93
C TYR A 229 14.13 -11.86 -5.69
N ARG A 230 14.43 -10.57 -5.79
CA ARG A 230 15.16 -9.85 -4.74
C ARG A 230 14.35 -9.57 -3.49
N HIS A 231 13.11 -9.05 -3.63
CA HIS A 231 12.26 -8.70 -2.50
C HIS A 231 10.79 -9.05 -2.75
N LEU A 232 10.12 -9.52 -1.70
CA LEU A 232 8.68 -9.64 -1.61
C LEU A 232 8.14 -8.53 -0.70
N ASN A 233 7.51 -7.53 -1.28
CA ASN A 233 6.91 -6.42 -0.56
C ASN A 233 5.41 -6.69 -0.37
N VAL A 234 4.96 -6.76 0.88
CA VAL A 234 3.60 -7.18 1.23
C VAL A 234 2.84 -6.03 1.87
N HIS A 235 1.73 -5.63 1.28
CA HIS A 235 0.85 -4.59 1.81
C HIS A 235 -0.43 -5.18 2.44
N GLY A 236 -1.04 -4.42 3.35
CA GLY A 236 -2.34 -4.73 3.93
C GLY A 236 -3.51 -4.38 3.01
N TYR A 237 -4.72 -4.44 3.55
CA TYR A 237 -5.94 -4.09 2.83
C TYR A 237 -6.40 -2.66 3.09
N TRP A 238 -7.07 -2.08 2.10
CA TRP A 238 -8.00 -0.99 2.33
C TRP A 238 -9.37 -1.58 2.68
N ASN A 239 -9.82 -1.32 3.90
CA ASN A 239 -11.13 -1.68 4.40
C ASN A 239 -12.10 -0.50 4.26
N SER A 240 -13.41 -0.78 4.26
CA SER A 240 -14.46 0.23 4.39
C SER A 240 -15.34 -0.17 5.58
N ASP A 241 -15.64 0.78 6.46
CA ASP A 241 -16.43 0.56 7.67
C ASP A 241 -15.88 -0.59 8.55
N ALA A 242 -14.55 -0.63 8.73
CA ALA A 242 -13.82 -1.66 9.47
C ALA A 242 -14.02 -3.10 8.94
N SER A 243 -14.54 -3.25 7.73
CA SER A 243 -14.73 -4.54 7.05
C SER A 243 -14.06 -4.58 5.68
N LYS A 244 -13.69 -5.78 5.23
CA LYS A 244 -13.15 -5.98 3.88
C LYS A 244 -14.15 -5.53 2.84
N MET A 245 -13.70 -4.74 1.86
CA MET A 245 -14.55 -4.32 0.74
C MET A 245 -15.06 -5.54 -0.03
N SER A 246 -16.38 -5.62 -0.23
CA SER A 246 -17.02 -6.71 -0.95
C SER A 246 -18.18 -6.19 -1.80
N LYS A 247 -18.30 -6.70 -3.04
CA LYS A 247 -19.43 -6.37 -3.91
C LYS A 247 -20.77 -6.80 -3.30
N SER A 248 -20.79 -7.89 -2.54
CA SER A 248 -21.99 -8.40 -1.87
C SER A 248 -22.45 -7.53 -0.70
N LEU A 249 -21.52 -6.79 -0.06
CA LEU A 249 -21.81 -5.86 1.03
C LEU A 249 -22.12 -4.43 0.52
N GLY A 250 -21.87 -4.15 -0.75
CA GLY A 250 -22.10 -2.83 -1.33
C GLY A 250 -21.15 -1.72 -0.83
N ASN A 251 -20.11 -2.08 -0.08
CA ASN A 251 -19.15 -1.15 0.52
C ASN A 251 -17.88 -0.93 -0.31
N VAL A 252 -17.94 -1.22 -1.61
CA VAL A 252 -16.80 -1.06 -2.52
C VAL A 252 -16.61 0.40 -2.89
N VAL A 253 -15.45 0.94 -2.61
CA VAL A 253 -15.01 2.26 -3.07
C VAL A 253 -14.47 2.14 -4.50
N ARG A 254 -15.00 2.94 -5.41
CA ARG A 254 -14.58 2.93 -6.81
C ARG A 254 -13.54 4.03 -7.06
N PRO A 255 -12.34 3.69 -7.53
CA PRO A 255 -11.28 4.67 -7.76
C PRO A 255 -11.67 5.82 -8.70
N LEU A 256 -12.42 5.52 -9.77
CA LEU A 256 -12.83 6.54 -10.73
C LEU A 256 -13.82 7.55 -10.14
N ASP A 257 -14.75 7.11 -9.29
CA ASP A 257 -15.70 8.00 -8.62
C ASP A 257 -14.96 9.04 -7.74
N LEU A 258 -13.93 8.61 -7.02
CA LEU A 258 -13.09 9.51 -6.21
C LEU A 258 -12.20 10.42 -7.06
N LYS A 259 -11.61 9.86 -8.13
CA LYS A 259 -10.86 10.66 -9.11
C LYS A 259 -11.72 11.76 -9.71
N ASP A 260 -12.95 11.44 -10.15
CA ASP A 260 -13.84 12.40 -10.81
C ASP A 260 -14.35 13.47 -9.82
N LYS A 261 -14.56 13.09 -8.55
CA LYS A 261 -15.05 14.01 -7.51
C LYS A 261 -13.97 14.91 -6.94
N TYR A 262 -12.77 14.40 -6.73
CA TYR A 262 -11.72 15.07 -5.95
C TYR A 262 -10.41 15.30 -6.72
N GLY A 263 -10.28 14.74 -7.89
CA GLY A 263 -9.06 14.77 -8.69
C GLY A 263 -8.12 13.60 -8.41
N LEU A 264 -7.40 13.20 -9.44
CA LEU A 264 -6.51 12.03 -9.40
C LEU A 264 -5.39 12.16 -8.37
N ASP A 265 -4.72 13.31 -8.34
CA ASP A 265 -3.57 13.48 -7.45
C ASP A 265 -3.96 13.52 -5.97
N ALA A 266 -5.14 14.05 -5.63
CA ALA A 266 -5.68 14.00 -4.28
C ALA A 266 -5.97 12.54 -3.85
N PHE A 267 -6.53 11.73 -4.77
CA PHE A 267 -6.76 10.31 -4.53
C PHE A 267 -5.45 9.53 -4.32
N ARG A 268 -4.46 9.73 -5.20
CA ARG A 268 -3.13 9.10 -5.08
C ARG A 268 -2.45 9.48 -3.77
N TYR A 269 -2.47 10.78 -3.43
CA TYR A 269 -1.91 11.29 -2.18
C TYR A 269 -2.52 10.60 -0.96
N PHE A 270 -3.85 10.55 -0.88
CA PHE A 270 -4.55 9.93 0.25
C PHE A 270 -4.16 8.47 0.42
N LEU A 271 -4.20 7.66 -0.65
CA LEU A 271 -3.88 6.25 -0.57
C LEU A 271 -2.45 6.00 -0.06
N LEU A 272 -1.49 6.81 -0.50
CA LEU A 272 -0.08 6.61 -0.16
C LEU A 272 0.31 7.28 1.18
N ARG A 273 -0.47 8.27 1.62
CA ARG A 273 -0.22 8.99 2.87
C ARG A 273 -0.86 8.34 4.09
N ASP A 274 -2.06 7.80 3.93
CA ASP A 274 -2.86 7.26 5.05
C ASP A 274 -2.62 5.77 5.30
N MET A 275 -2.01 5.04 4.35
CA MET A 275 -1.66 3.65 4.54
C MET A 275 -0.22 3.50 5.05
N VAL A 276 -0.06 2.90 6.22
CA VAL A 276 1.25 2.40 6.68
C VAL A 276 1.53 1.08 5.96
N PHE A 277 2.61 1.03 5.20
CA PHE A 277 2.96 -0.16 4.42
C PHE A 277 3.02 -1.42 5.29
N GLY A 278 2.32 -2.46 4.87
CA GLY A 278 2.21 -3.73 5.59
C GLY A 278 1.04 -3.81 6.59
N LEU A 279 0.36 -2.70 6.89
CA LEU A 279 -0.82 -2.68 7.76
C LEU A 279 -2.11 -2.48 6.96
N ASP A 280 -3.22 -2.92 7.53
CA ASP A 280 -4.54 -2.59 7.01
C ASP A 280 -4.87 -1.13 7.32
N SER A 281 -5.60 -0.48 6.42
CA SER A 281 -6.10 0.88 6.58
C SER A 281 -7.60 0.93 6.31
N ASN A 282 -8.30 1.87 6.94
CA ASN A 282 -9.71 2.09 6.71
C ASN A 282 -9.94 3.33 5.85
N PHE A 283 -10.66 3.15 4.77
CA PHE A 283 -11.12 4.26 3.95
C PHE A 283 -12.39 4.85 4.55
N SER A 284 -12.41 6.16 4.72
CA SER A 284 -13.64 6.93 4.86
C SER A 284 -13.54 8.20 4.02
N GLU A 285 -14.64 8.60 3.40
CA GLU A 285 -14.68 9.81 2.59
C GLU A 285 -14.47 11.06 3.47
N GLU A 286 -14.89 10.99 4.72
CA GLU A 286 -14.67 12.07 5.68
C GLU A 286 -13.18 12.29 5.98
N ALA A 287 -12.41 11.20 6.23
CA ALA A 287 -10.97 11.27 6.43
C ALA A 287 -10.27 11.77 5.16
N PHE A 288 -10.74 11.35 3.99
CA PHE A 288 -10.24 11.82 2.70
C PHE A 288 -10.39 13.34 2.56
N VAL A 289 -11.60 13.88 2.78
CA VAL A 289 -11.88 15.33 2.69
C VAL A 289 -11.09 16.11 3.73
N GLN A 290 -10.98 15.58 4.95
CA GLN A 290 -10.18 16.21 6.00
C GLN A 290 -8.72 16.34 5.57
N ARG A 291 -8.13 15.26 5.06
CA ARG A 291 -6.74 15.22 4.56
C ARG A 291 -6.53 16.17 3.38
N LEU A 292 -7.48 16.19 2.43
CA LEU A 292 -7.44 17.10 1.29
C LEU A 292 -7.44 18.56 1.75
N ASN A 293 -8.31 18.91 2.67
CA ASN A 293 -8.40 20.29 3.17
C ASN A 293 -7.18 20.70 3.99
N SER A 294 -6.67 19.84 4.88
CA SER A 294 -5.52 20.16 5.74
C SER A 294 -4.22 20.21 4.94
N ASP A 295 -3.88 19.12 4.30
CA ASP A 295 -2.55 18.95 3.73
C ASP A 295 -2.46 19.58 2.32
N LEU A 296 -3.45 19.30 1.46
CA LEU A 296 -3.38 19.73 0.07
C LEU A 296 -3.84 21.17 -0.15
N ALA A 297 -4.99 21.55 0.41
CA ALA A 297 -5.50 22.91 0.23
C ALA A 297 -4.76 23.93 1.13
N ASN A 298 -4.65 23.65 2.43
CA ASN A 298 -4.06 24.62 3.38
C ASN A 298 -2.54 24.65 3.31
N ASP A 299 -1.85 23.49 3.36
CA ASP A 299 -0.39 23.52 3.43
C ASP A 299 0.22 23.76 2.05
N LEU A 300 0.03 22.83 1.10
CA LEU A 300 0.65 22.91 -0.23
C LEU A 300 0.01 23.98 -1.11
N GLY A 301 -1.32 23.97 -1.24
CA GLY A 301 -2.05 24.89 -2.11
C GLY A 301 -1.88 26.36 -1.69
N ASN A 302 -1.92 26.63 -0.39
CA ASN A 302 -1.71 27.95 0.16
C ASN A 302 -0.24 28.42 -0.02
N LEU A 303 0.74 27.51 0.22
CA LEU A 303 2.16 27.84 -0.04
C LEU A 303 2.38 28.29 -1.48
N VAL A 304 1.90 27.51 -2.45
CA VAL A 304 2.04 27.82 -3.89
C VAL A 304 1.34 29.15 -4.22
N SER A 305 0.07 29.29 -3.85
CA SER A 305 -0.73 30.48 -4.16
C SER A 305 -0.14 31.76 -3.57
N ARG A 306 0.30 31.72 -2.30
CA ARG A 306 0.93 32.87 -1.63
C ARG A 306 2.26 33.25 -2.28
N THR A 307 3.12 32.25 -2.53
CA THR A 307 4.43 32.48 -3.15
C THR A 307 4.28 33.09 -4.54
N ILE A 308 3.46 32.52 -5.41
CA ILE A 308 3.23 33.04 -6.77
C ILE A 308 2.62 34.44 -6.72
N THR A 309 1.64 34.68 -5.85
CA THR A 309 1.01 36.00 -5.72
C THR A 309 2.02 37.09 -5.33
N MET A 310 2.89 36.79 -4.36
CA MET A 310 3.92 37.70 -3.91
C MET A 310 5.02 37.90 -4.99
N ALA A 311 5.47 36.81 -5.62
CA ALA A 311 6.49 36.87 -6.65
C ALA A 311 5.99 37.66 -7.89
N VAL A 312 4.75 37.46 -8.32
CA VAL A 312 4.15 38.29 -9.40
C VAL A 312 4.08 39.74 -9.00
N LYS A 313 3.75 40.06 -7.75
CA LYS A 313 3.64 41.44 -7.26
C LYS A 313 5.00 42.14 -7.12
N TYR A 314 6.01 41.44 -6.60
CA TYR A 314 7.27 42.06 -6.20
C TYR A 314 8.41 41.86 -7.21
N CYS A 315 8.27 40.93 -8.16
CA CYS A 315 9.27 40.60 -9.18
C CYS A 315 8.72 40.77 -10.61
N ASP A 316 7.75 41.68 -10.82
CA ASP A 316 7.18 42.01 -12.13
C ASP A 316 6.69 40.80 -12.94
N GLY A 317 6.17 39.78 -12.25
CA GLY A 317 5.66 38.52 -12.86
C GLY A 317 6.74 37.65 -13.51
N LYS A 318 7.98 37.80 -13.11
CA LYS A 318 9.11 37.00 -13.63
C LYS A 318 9.92 36.40 -12.50
N VAL A 319 10.61 35.30 -12.79
CA VAL A 319 11.63 34.74 -11.89
C VAL A 319 12.70 35.82 -11.68
N PRO A 320 12.97 36.26 -10.44
CA PRO A 320 13.95 37.31 -10.19
C PRO A 320 15.38 36.81 -10.38
N GLU A 321 16.28 37.72 -10.73
CA GLU A 321 17.72 37.49 -10.74
C GLU A 321 18.26 37.61 -9.31
N THR A 322 19.10 36.65 -8.89
CA THR A 322 19.82 36.71 -7.62
C THR A 322 21.16 35.98 -7.72
N SER A 323 22.09 36.26 -6.82
CA SER A 323 23.38 35.57 -6.76
C SER A 323 23.35 34.40 -5.78
N GLU A 324 24.29 33.48 -5.94
CA GLU A 324 24.43 32.31 -5.03
C GLU A 324 24.64 32.73 -3.57
N ALA A 325 25.30 33.88 -3.33
CA ALA A 325 25.49 34.43 -1.99
C ALA A 325 24.17 34.75 -1.25
N ASN A 326 23.08 34.86 -1.98
CA ASN A 326 21.73 35.15 -1.47
C ASN A 326 20.85 33.88 -1.31
N TYR A 327 21.38 32.71 -1.60
CA TYR A 327 20.64 31.45 -1.37
C TYR A 327 20.53 31.16 0.13
N ASP A 328 19.34 30.74 0.55
CA ASP A 328 19.10 30.44 1.98
C ASP A 328 19.57 29.02 2.32
N GLU A 329 20.68 28.96 3.03
CA GLU A 329 21.34 27.71 3.46
C GLU A 329 20.39 26.78 4.23
N ASN A 330 19.50 27.33 5.09
CA ASN A 330 18.59 26.52 5.88
C ASN A 330 17.55 25.82 5.00
N LEU A 331 17.05 26.47 3.96
CA LEU A 331 16.13 25.86 3.00
C LEU A 331 16.83 24.77 2.16
N ILE A 332 18.07 25.02 1.72
CA ILE A 332 18.87 24.04 0.97
C ILE A 332 19.14 22.81 1.84
N GLN A 333 19.58 22.99 3.09
CA GLN A 333 19.83 21.90 4.01
C GLN A 333 18.54 21.13 4.34
N ALA A 334 17.41 21.81 4.50
CA ALA A 334 16.11 21.16 4.70
C ALA A 334 15.71 20.32 3.49
N ALA A 335 15.85 20.84 2.28
CA ALA A 335 15.60 20.08 1.05
C ALA A 335 16.52 18.86 0.92
N SER A 336 17.81 19.03 1.22
CA SER A 336 18.80 17.94 1.19
C SER A 336 18.43 16.81 2.16
N ARG A 337 18.08 17.15 3.40
CA ARG A 337 17.60 16.15 4.39
C ARG A 337 16.37 15.42 3.91
N THR A 338 15.41 16.15 3.34
CA THR A 338 14.18 15.56 2.80
C THR A 338 14.48 14.57 1.67
N VAL A 339 15.44 14.87 0.78
CA VAL A 339 15.88 13.96 -0.29
C VAL A 339 16.45 12.66 0.28
N GLU A 340 17.36 12.76 1.25
CA GLU A 340 17.99 11.56 1.84
C GLU A 340 16.97 10.71 2.63
N GLU A 341 16.08 11.35 3.39
CA GLU A 341 15.01 10.66 4.10
C GLU A 341 14.04 9.99 3.13
N MET A 342 13.66 10.68 2.05
CA MET A 342 12.81 10.12 1.01
C MET A 342 13.44 8.90 0.33
N LYS A 343 14.75 8.94 -0.01
CA LYS A 343 15.47 7.78 -0.57
C LYS A 343 15.44 6.58 0.38
N SER A 344 15.70 6.80 1.67
CA SER A 344 15.63 5.74 2.69
C SER A 344 14.22 5.17 2.79
N CYS A 345 13.19 6.02 2.86
CA CYS A 345 11.79 5.61 2.92
C CYS A 345 11.35 4.81 1.69
N PHE A 346 11.81 5.19 0.48
CA PHE A 346 11.53 4.42 -0.73
C PHE A 346 12.21 3.05 -0.73
N ALA A 347 13.45 2.98 -0.26
CA ALA A 347 14.16 1.71 -0.14
C ALA A 347 13.42 0.71 0.79
N GLU A 348 12.71 1.22 1.80
CA GLU A 348 11.92 0.44 2.77
C GLU A 348 10.43 0.33 2.41
N MET A 349 9.98 0.85 1.26
CA MET A 349 8.56 0.96 0.88
C MET A 349 7.70 1.75 1.88
N SER A 350 8.31 2.61 2.70
CA SER A 350 7.64 3.46 3.69
C SER A 350 7.12 4.76 3.06
N LEU A 351 6.26 4.67 2.04
CA LEU A 351 5.81 5.80 1.21
C LEU A 351 5.10 6.89 2.02
N HIS A 352 4.36 6.52 3.06
CA HIS A 352 3.71 7.47 3.96
C HIS A 352 4.74 8.34 4.70
N LYS A 353 5.89 7.77 5.13
CA LYS A 353 6.97 8.53 5.77
C LYS A 353 7.67 9.45 4.78
N ALA A 354 7.88 8.99 3.53
CA ALA A 354 8.42 9.83 2.48
C ALA A 354 7.55 11.09 2.28
N LEU A 355 6.22 10.94 2.23
CA LEU A 355 5.30 12.07 2.16
C LEU A 355 5.34 12.94 3.42
N MET A 356 5.51 12.36 4.62
CA MET A 356 5.68 13.15 5.85
C MET A 356 6.93 14.05 5.79
N ALA A 357 8.06 13.52 5.33
CA ALA A 357 9.28 14.29 5.15
C ALA A 357 9.11 15.47 4.17
N VAL A 358 8.41 15.22 3.05
CA VAL A 358 8.07 16.28 2.10
C VAL A 358 7.18 17.36 2.74
N TRP A 359 6.19 16.95 3.55
CA TRP A 359 5.32 17.91 4.25
C TRP A 359 6.05 18.71 5.33
N GLU A 360 7.06 18.12 5.98
CA GLU A 360 7.94 18.88 6.87
C GLU A 360 8.68 19.99 6.12
N PHE A 361 9.23 19.71 4.94
CA PHE A 361 9.86 20.74 4.09
C PHE A 361 8.86 21.82 3.65
N ILE A 362 7.63 21.44 3.28
CA ILE A 362 6.55 22.40 2.97
C ILE A 362 6.27 23.30 4.17
N ASN A 363 6.20 22.75 5.39
CA ASN A 363 5.97 23.50 6.62
C ASN A 363 7.13 24.45 6.94
N ILE A 364 8.38 24.01 6.77
CA ILE A 364 9.58 24.86 6.90
C ILE A 364 9.50 26.05 5.92
N THR A 365 9.09 25.78 4.67
CA THR A 365 8.95 26.83 3.65
C THR A 365 7.79 27.79 3.97
N ASN A 366 6.66 27.29 4.48
CA ASN A 366 5.57 28.14 4.97
C ASN A 366 5.99 29.03 6.16
N LYS A 367 6.78 28.47 7.09
CA LYS A 367 7.33 29.21 8.23
C LYS A 367 8.30 30.28 7.78
N TYR A 368 9.16 29.98 6.79
CA TYR A 368 10.07 30.94 6.19
C TYR A 368 9.34 32.19 5.65
N ILE A 369 8.18 32.02 4.99
CA ILE A 369 7.36 33.16 4.57
C ILE A 369 6.96 34.05 5.74
N VAL A 370 6.55 33.44 6.88
CA VAL A 370 6.11 34.17 8.06
C VAL A 370 7.27 34.89 8.73
N GLU A 371 8.42 34.24 8.86
CA GLU A 371 9.61 34.79 9.50
C GLU A 371 10.28 35.92 8.70
N LYS A 372 10.26 35.81 7.37
CA LYS A 372 10.89 36.84 6.50
C LYS A 372 9.96 38.01 6.19
N GLU A 373 8.67 37.90 6.45
CA GLU A 373 7.66 38.97 6.24
C GLU A 373 7.79 39.72 4.91
N PRO A 374 7.75 39.07 3.75
CA PRO A 374 7.99 39.76 2.45
C PRO A 374 7.01 40.90 2.18
N TRP A 375 5.82 40.87 2.76
CA TRP A 375 4.83 41.98 2.67
C TRP A 375 5.26 43.23 3.42
N THR A 376 6.06 43.09 4.48
CA THR A 376 6.65 44.23 5.23
C THR A 376 7.82 44.80 4.46
N LEU A 377 8.74 43.95 3.94
CA LEU A 377 9.88 44.36 3.12
C LEU A 377 9.43 45.02 1.81
N GLY A 378 8.29 44.60 1.23
CA GLY A 378 7.75 45.19 0.01
C GLY A 378 7.24 46.63 0.16
N LYS A 379 7.22 47.21 1.37
CA LYS A 379 6.88 48.61 1.64
C LYS A 379 8.13 49.51 1.72
N ASP A 380 9.31 48.90 1.87
CA ASP A 380 10.59 49.60 2.00
C ASP A 380 11.43 49.45 0.73
N PRO A 381 11.63 50.54 -0.06
CA PRO A 381 12.46 50.49 -1.26
C PRO A 381 13.92 50.08 -0.99
N ALA A 382 14.46 50.36 0.20
CA ALA A 382 15.82 49.97 0.58
C ALA A 382 15.98 48.48 0.82
N ALA A 383 14.89 47.74 1.07
CA ALA A 383 14.87 46.31 1.28
C ALA A 383 14.65 45.50 -0.01
N LYS A 384 14.62 46.13 -1.18
CA LYS A 384 14.28 45.50 -2.47
C LYS A 384 15.16 44.28 -2.79
N GLU A 385 16.46 44.39 -2.63
CA GLU A 385 17.41 43.29 -2.93
C GLU A 385 17.15 42.06 -2.02
N LYS A 386 16.96 42.31 -0.73
CA LYS A 386 16.59 41.26 0.24
C LYS A 386 15.26 40.60 -0.09
N LEU A 387 14.27 41.38 -0.50
CA LEU A 387 12.96 40.89 -0.92
C LEU A 387 13.07 39.97 -2.15
N ILE A 388 13.86 40.40 -3.15
CA ILE A 388 14.12 39.62 -4.37
C ILE A 388 14.77 38.28 -4.03
N ALA A 389 15.78 38.26 -3.16
CA ALA A 389 16.44 37.05 -2.70
C ALA A 389 15.44 36.08 -2.00
N ILE A 390 14.57 36.61 -1.13
CA ILE A 390 13.53 35.83 -0.47
C ILE A 390 12.54 35.21 -1.49
N MET A 391 12.11 36.01 -2.49
CA MET A 391 11.20 35.51 -3.53
C MET A 391 11.85 34.39 -4.36
N TYR A 392 13.13 34.56 -4.72
CA TYR A 392 13.88 33.50 -5.42
C TYR A 392 13.95 32.21 -4.62
N ASN A 393 14.33 32.30 -3.34
CA ASN A 393 14.43 31.13 -2.45
C ASN A 393 13.09 30.41 -2.29
N LEU A 394 11.98 31.13 -2.24
CA LEU A 394 10.63 30.54 -2.20
C LEU A 394 10.27 29.84 -3.52
N LEU A 395 10.60 30.44 -4.67
CA LEU A 395 10.37 29.81 -5.98
C LEU A 395 11.23 28.55 -6.16
N ALA A 396 12.51 28.58 -5.72
CA ALA A 396 13.40 27.44 -5.72
C ALA A 396 12.88 26.32 -4.80
N SER A 397 12.34 26.68 -3.61
CA SER A 397 11.68 25.70 -2.71
C SER A 397 10.45 25.08 -3.37
N LEU A 398 9.62 25.82 -4.10
CA LEU A 398 8.48 25.27 -4.82
C LEU A 398 8.92 24.31 -5.94
N ARG A 399 10.04 24.60 -6.62
CA ARG A 399 10.61 23.68 -7.59
C ARG A 399 11.02 22.36 -6.89
N ALA A 400 11.72 22.45 -5.77
CA ALA A 400 12.10 21.29 -4.99
C ALA A 400 10.86 20.48 -4.53
N VAL A 401 9.82 21.15 -4.02
CA VAL A 401 8.55 20.51 -3.65
C VAL A 401 7.93 19.80 -4.85
N ALA A 402 7.88 20.44 -6.03
CA ALA A 402 7.30 19.83 -7.24
C ALA A 402 8.04 18.54 -7.63
N VAL A 403 9.37 18.53 -7.59
CA VAL A 403 10.16 17.32 -7.86
C VAL A 403 9.87 16.24 -6.82
N LEU A 404 9.87 16.58 -5.52
CA LEU A 404 9.64 15.62 -4.42
C LEU A 404 8.24 14.99 -4.44
N ILE A 405 7.21 15.74 -4.83
CA ILE A 405 5.83 15.20 -4.90
C ILE A 405 5.53 14.48 -6.22
N SER A 406 6.37 14.60 -7.25
CA SER A 406 6.08 14.10 -8.59
C SER A 406 5.77 12.58 -8.66
N PRO A 407 6.40 11.69 -7.87
CA PRO A 407 6.05 10.28 -7.87
C PRO A 407 4.63 10.00 -7.33
N PHE A 408 4.13 10.89 -6.47
CA PHE A 408 2.84 10.76 -5.81
C PHE A 408 1.73 11.53 -6.54
N MET A 409 2.02 12.76 -6.94
CA MET A 409 1.09 13.73 -7.52
C MET A 409 1.67 14.37 -8.81
N PRO A 410 1.80 13.59 -9.90
CA PRO A 410 2.50 14.04 -11.11
C PRO A 410 1.87 15.26 -11.78
N GLN A 411 0.51 15.33 -11.80
CA GLN A 411 -0.19 16.47 -12.42
C GLN A 411 0.00 17.77 -11.60
N THR A 412 -0.01 17.67 -10.29
CA THR A 412 0.22 18.79 -9.38
C THR A 412 1.65 19.29 -9.49
N ALA A 413 2.63 18.37 -9.54
CA ALA A 413 4.03 18.72 -9.75
C ALA A 413 4.21 19.54 -11.04
N GLN A 414 3.65 19.07 -12.15
CA GLN A 414 3.70 19.79 -13.44
C GLN A 414 3.04 21.17 -13.38
N LYS A 415 1.87 21.27 -12.72
CA LYS A 415 1.20 22.58 -12.53
C LYS A 415 2.05 23.58 -11.73
N ILE A 416 2.73 23.12 -10.69
CA ILE A 416 3.64 23.96 -9.90
C ILE A 416 4.80 24.43 -10.77
N LEU A 417 5.46 23.53 -11.52
CA LEU A 417 6.59 23.89 -12.41
C LEU A 417 6.19 24.92 -13.46
N LEU A 418 5.03 24.77 -14.08
CA LEU A 418 4.50 25.76 -15.03
C LEU A 418 4.27 27.12 -14.36
N GLN A 419 3.71 27.15 -13.14
CA GLN A 419 3.44 28.41 -12.43
C GLN A 419 4.72 29.17 -12.04
N ILE A 420 5.78 28.44 -11.67
CA ILE A 420 7.07 29.07 -11.31
C ILE A 420 7.98 29.36 -12.51
N GLY A 421 7.53 29.10 -13.74
CA GLY A 421 8.32 29.36 -14.94
C GLY A 421 9.47 28.39 -15.20
N ALA A 422 9.44 27.19 -14.59
CA ALA A 422 10.46 26.16 -14.82
C ALA A 422 10.32 25.47 -16.19
N GLY A 423 9.11 25.48 -16.77
CA GLY A 423 8.83 24.96 -18.12
C GLY A 423 8.61 23.45 -18.17
N ASP A 424 8.14 22.94 -19.31
CA ASP A 424 7.80 21.54 -19.54
C ASP A 424 9.02 20.60 -19.62
N SER A 425 10.21 21.17 -19.84
CA SER A 425 11.46 20.40 -20.01
C SER A 425 12.21 20.14 -18.70
N GLU A 426 11.66 20.57 -17.57
CA GLU A 426 12.26 20.31 -16.26
C GLU A 426 12.33 18.82 -16.00
N LYS A 427 13.52 18.31 -15.75
CA LYS A 427 13.69 16.91 -15.34
C LYS A 427 13.21 16.74 -13.91
N LEU A 428 12.19 15.90 -13.75
CA LEU A 428 11.66 15.51 -12.45
C LEU A 428 12.52 14.40 -11.82
N ASP A 429 13.83 14.64 -11.68
CA ASP A 429 14.74 13.74 -11.02
C ASP A 429 15.39 14.38 -9.77
N LEU A 430 15.82 13.53 -8.84
CA LEU A 430 16.41 13.99 -7.59
C LEU A 430 17.86 14.52 -7.77
N SER A 431 18.52 14.25 -8.90
CA SER A 431 19.93 14.60 -9.11
C SER A 431 20.14 16.11 -9.25
N GLY A 432 19.20 16.79 -9.91
CA GLY A 432 19.22 18.24 -10.09
C GLY A 432 18.41 19.04 -9.04
N LEU A 433 17.77 18.34 -8.08
CA LEU A 433 16.87 19.00 -7.14
C LEU A 433 17.58 20.02 -6.26
N LEU A 434 18.79 19.70 -5.80
CA LEU A 434 19.57 20.54 -4.89
C LEU A 434 20.35 21.66 -5.60
N ASP A 435 20.32 21.70 -6.93
CA ASP A 435 20.83 22.83 -7.70
C ASP A 435 19.83 23.99 -7.61
N TRP A 436 20.06 24.85 -6.61
CA TRP A 436 19.20 25.99 -6.30
C TRP A 436 19.18 27.05 -7.42
N GLY A 437 20.24 27.10 -8.23
CA GLY A 437 20.40 28.01 -9.35
C GLY A 437 19.66 27.65 -10.64
N THR A 438 18.92 26.57 -10.68
CA THR A 438 18.30 26.04 -11.92
C THR A 438 17.18 26.92 -12.48
N LEU A 439 16.47 27.66 -11.64
CA LEU A 439 15.42 28.57 -12.11
C LEU A 439 16.02 29.74 -12.87
N ARG A 440 15.69 29.84 -14.17
CA ARG A 440 16.23 30.91 -15.04
C ARG A 440 15.56 32.25 -14.77
N ALA A 441 16.36 33.24 -14.42
CA ALA A 441 15.90 34.62 -14.28
C ALA A 441 15.20 35.10 -15.55
N GLY A 442 14.14 35.89 -15.40
CA GLY A 442 13.35 36.45 -16.50
C GLY A 442 12.25 35.53 -17.02
N ASN A 443 12.22 34.25 -16.67
CA ASN A 443 11.11 33.37 -17.04
C ASN A 443 9.78 33.87 -16.45
N PRO A 444 8.67 33.83 -17.23
CA PRO A 444 7.38 34.34 -16.76
C PRO A 444 6.79 33.46 -15.67
N LEU A 445 6.26 34.09 -14.62
CA LEU A 445 5.44 33.42 -13.60
C LEU A 445 3.98 33.47 -14.03
N THR A 446 3.27 32.37 -13.83
CA THR A 446 1.86 32.25 -14.23
C THR A 446 0.98 32.04 -13.01
N ARG A 447 0.00 32.93 -12.79
CA ARG A 447 -1.06 32.63 -11.82
C ARG A 447 -1.98 31.58 -12.40
N GLY A 448 -2.01 30.39 -11.75
CA GLY A 448 -2.95 29.34 -12.08
C GLY A 448 -4.21 29.40 -11.21
N GLU A 449 -5.14 28.49 -11.50
CA GLU A 449 -6.23 28.17 -10.59
C GLU A 449 -5.69 27.55 -9.30
N SER A 450 -6.53 27.53 -8.26
CA SER A 450 -6.19 26.82 -7.00
C SER A 450 -5.89 25.36 -7.30
N LEU A 451 -4.74 24.86 -6.85
CA LEU A 451 -4.34 23.46 -7.05
C LEU A 451 -5.34 22.50 -6.42
N PHE A 452 -5.82 22.84 -5.23
CA PHE A 452 -6.80 22.08 -4.49
C PHE A 452 -7.82 23.03 -3.87
N PRO A 453 -9.03 23.13 -4.45
CA PRO A 453 -10.10 23.90 -3.84
C PRO A 453 -10.53 23.27 -2.51
N ARG A 454 -10.76 24.11 -1.51
CA ARG A 454 -11.26 23.63 -0.22
C ARG A 454 -12.68 23.08 -0.38
N ILE A 455 -12.91 21.89 0.14
CA ILE A 455 -14.22 21.25 0.12
C ILE A 455 -14.96 21.64 1.39
N GLU A 456 -16.07 22.36 1.22
CA GLU A 456 -16.98 22.65 2.33
C GLU A 456 -17.77 21.38 2.69
N LYS A 457 -17.91 21.10 3.98
CA LYS A 457 -18.82 20.03 4.42
C LYS A 457 -20.23 20.43 4.01
N ASP A 458 -20.81 19.71 3.06
CA ASP A 458 -22.25 19.83 2.81
C ASP A 458 -23.00 19.58 4.12
N LYS A 459 -23.75 20.59 4.58
CA LYS A 459 -24.61 20.47 5.76
C LYS A 459 -25.72 19.40 5.61
N LYS A 460 -25.70 18.62 4.52
CA LYS A 460 -26.71 17.61 4.14
C LYS A 460 -26.18 16.18 3.93
N MET A 461 -24.95 15.85 4.33
CA MET A 461 -24.60 14.43 4.47
C MET A 461 -25.11 13.87 5.80
N THR A 462 -26.39 13.99 6.02
CA THR A 462 -27.11 13.10 6.92
C THR A 462 -27.22 11.77 6.17
N THR A 463 -26.45 10.82 6.58
CA THR A 463 -26.56 9.40 6.26
C THR A 463 -28.03 8.98 6.24
N THR A 464 -28.56 8.67 5.06
CA THR A 464 -29.72 7.79 4.93
C THR A 464 -29.21 6.36 5.19
N GLY A 465 -29.33 5.92 6.41
CA GLY A 465 -29.02 4.53 6.73
C GLY A 465 -28.78 4.32 8.22
N GLN A 466 -29.83 3.82 8.88
CA GLN A 466 -29.85 3.29 10.26
C GLN A 466 -29.38 4.27 11.34
N GLU A 467 -30.31 4.74 12.11
CA GLU A 467 -30.07 5.35 13.42
C GLU A 467 -29.17 4.41 14.23
N LYS A 468 -27.89 4.79 14.38
CA LYS A 468 -27.07 4.22 15.44
C LYS A 468 -27.83 4.48 16.75
N PRO A 469 -27.95 3.49 17.64
CA PRO A 469 -28.53 3.74 18.95
C PRO A 469 -27.82 4.95 19.55
N ALA A 470 -28.58 5.93 20.02
CA ALA A 470 -28.06 7.15 20.64
C ALA A 470 -27.05 6.71 21.71
N ILE A 471 -25.78 7.03 21.51
CA ILE A 471 -24.79 6.89 22.57
C ILE A 471 -25.20 7.92 23.60
N ASP A 472 -25.55 7.46 24.78
CA ASP A 472 -25.83 8.33 25.94
C ASP A 472 -24.49 8.96 26.36
N LEU A 473 -24.15 10.05 25.67
CA LEU A 473 -22.94 10.82 25.96
C LEU A 473 -23.09 11.49 27.29
N LYS A 474 -22.14 11.31 28.18
CA LYS A 474 -22.05 12.08 29.41
C LYS A 474 -21.93 13.58 29.08
N PRO A 475 -22.38 14.47 29.99
CA PRO A 475 -22.18 15.90 29.78
C PRO A 475 -20.72 16.26 29.51
N GLU A 476 -20.51 17.24 28.62
CA GLU A 476 -19.18 17.79 28.38
C GLU A 476 -18.60 18.36 29.68
N ILE A 477 -17.31 18.13 29.90
CA ILE A 477 -16.55 18.71 31.00
C ILE A 477 -15.61 19.78 30.46
N ASP A 478 -15.35 20.84 31.20
CA ASP A 478 -14.36 21.84 30.84
C ASP A 478 -12.92 21.34 31.05
N TYR A 479 -11.97 22.12 30.56
CA TYR A 479 -10.55 21.75 30.63
C TYR A 479 -10.06 21.63 32.08
N ASP A 480 -10.53 22.46 32.99
CA ASP A 480 -10.10 22.46 34.39
C ASP A 480 -10.58 21.21 35.13
N HIS A 481 -11.75 20.70 34.80
CA HIS A 481 -12.22 19.40 35.29
C HIS A 481 -11.43 18.25 34.69
N PHE A 482 -11.11 18.32 33.38
CA PHE A 482 -10.28 17.29 32.73
C PHE A 482 -8.84 17.26 33.28
N ALA A 483 -8.25 18.42 33.56
CA ALA A 483 -6.89 18.55 34.11
C ALA A 483 -6.74 17.97 35.54
N GLN A 484 -7.85 17.72 36.24
CA GLN A 484 -7.83 17.05 37.55
C GLN A 484 -7.79 15.53 37.46
N VAL A 485 -7.92 14.95 36.25
CA VAL A 485 -7.85 13.50 36.04
C VAL A 485 -6.40 13.08 35.94
N ASP A 486 -5.96 12.27 36.90
CA ASP A 486 -4.61 11.67 36.92
C ASP A 486 -4.71 10.17 36.55
N LEU A 487 -4.23 9.82 35.36
CA LEU A 487 -4.19 8.43 34.86
C LEU A 487 -2.79 7.87 35.01
N ARG A 488 -2.66 6.76 35.75
CA ARG A 488 -1.37 6.10 35.98
C ARG A 488 -1.44 4.63 35.62
N VAL A 489 -0.34 4.11 35.12
CA VAL A 489 -0.13 2.67 34.98
C VAL A 489 0.25 2.10 36.36
N ALA A 490 -0.36 0.98 36.72
CA ALA A 490 -0.12 0.34 38.00
C ALA A 490 0.22 -1.15 37.81
N THR A 491 1.08 -1.70 38.66
CA THR A 491 1.30 -3.14 38.75
C THR A 491 0.30 -3.75 39.74
N ILE A 492 -0.40 -4.80 39.33
CA ILE A 492 -1.34 -5.50 40.23
C ILE A 492 -0.56 -6.48 41.09
N LEU A 493 -0.53 -6.23 42.40
CA LEU A 493 0.18 -7.07 43.37
C LEU A 493 -0.69 -8.22 43.85
N GLU A 494 -1.98 -7.98 44.06
CA GLU A 494 -2.95 -8.98 44.53
C GLU A 494 -4.31 -8.72 43.88
N ALA A 495 -5.07 -9.78 43.60
CA ALA A 495 -6.44 -9.70 43.10
C ALA A 495 -7.33 -10.74 43.78
N GLN A 496 -8.54 -10.36 44.20
CA GLN A 496 -9.52 -11.28 44.77
C GLN A 496 -10.96 -10.85 44.47
N MET A 497 -11.86 -11.81 44.34
CA MET A 497 -13.28 -11.51 44.17
C MET A 497 -13.86 -10.81 45.41
N VAL A 498 -14.65 -9.78 45.19
CA VAL A 498 -15.39 -9.13 46.30
C VAL A 498 -16.49 -10.09 46.76
N PRO A 499 -16.59 -10.38 48.09
CA PRO A 499 -17.61 -11.28 48.63
C PRO A 499 -19.02 -10.87 48.19
N LYS A 500 -19.81 -11.87 47.76
CA LYS A 500 -21.18 -11.72 47.22
C LYS A 500 -21.32 -10.97 45.91
N SER A 501 -20.24 -10.74 45.18
CA SER A 501 -20.27 -10.15 43.84
C SER A 501 -19.64 -11.13 42.81
N ASN A 502 -20.30 -11.25 41.65
CA ASN A 502 -19.76 -11.97 40.49
C ASN A 502 -19.18 -11.03 39.43
N LYS A 503 -19.13 -9.73 39.74
CA LYS A 503 -18.71 -8.67 38.80
C LYS A 503 -17.48 -7.90 39.31
N LEU A 504 -17.32 -7.82 40.63
CA LEU A 504 -16.31 -6.94 41.23
C LEU A 504 -15.09 -7.74 41.70
N ILE A 505 -13.91 -7.26 41.27
CA ILE A 505 -12.61 -7.74 41.75
C ILE A 505 -11.97 -6.61 42.55
N GLN A 506 -11.51 -6.92 43.75
CA GLN A 506 -10.63 -6.05 44.54
C GLN A 506 -9.20 -6.29 44.13
N LEU A 507 -8.50 -5.23 43.77
CA LEU A 507 -7.12 -5.23 43.32
C LEU A 507 -6.27 -4.43 44.31
N LYS A 508 -5.13 -4.97 44.70
CA LYS A 508 -4.07 -4.24 45.35
C LYS A 508 -3.03 -3.87 44.30
N VAL A 509 -2.81 -2.59 44.10
CA VAL A 509 -1.99 -2.07 43.00
C VAL A 509 -0.85 -1.22 43.53
N ASP A 510 0.27 -1.23 42.85
CA ASP A 510 1.43 -0.37 43.09
C ASP A 510 1.55 0.68 41.98
N ILE A 511 1.50 1.96 42.36
CA ILE A 511 1.69 3.15 41.52
C ILE A 511 2.88 3.99 42.01
N GLY A 512 3.85 3.39 42.73
CA GLY A 512 4.83 4.06 43.57
C GLY A 512 4.41 4.17 45.03
N GLU A 513 3.16 3.84 45.33
CA GLU A 513 2.55 3.57 46.63
C GLU A 513 1.49 2.50 46.47
N GLU A 514 1.27 1.68 47.49
CA GLU A 514 0.24 0.65 47.43
C GLU A 514 -1.15 1.24 47.61
N ARG A 515 -2.08 0.89 46.70
CA ARG A 515 -3.48 1.26 46.77
C ARG A 515 -4.40 0.08 46.57
N THR A 516 -5.55 0.11 47.21
CA THR A 516 -6.64 -0.84 46.98
C THR A 516 -7.70 -0.21 46.12
N ILE A 517 -8.04 -0.81 45.00
CA ILE A 517 -9.12 -0.40 44.10
C ILE A 517 -10.11 -1.54 43.86
N VAL A 518 -11.33 -1.22 43.46
CA VAL A 518 -12.35 -2.20 43.10
C VAL A 518 -12.76 -1.98 41.65
N ALA A 519 -12.59 -3.00 40.83
CA ALA A 519 -12.87 -2.95 39.40
C ALA A 519 -14.05 -3.87 39.02
N GLY A 520 -14.92 -3.40 38.13
CA GLY A 520 -16.09 -4.15 37.65
C GLY A 520 -15.79 -5.15 36.54
N ILE A 521 -14.66 -5.84 36.57
CA ILE A 521 -14.12 -6.69 35.49
C ILE A 521 -14.23 -8.20 35.78
N GLY A 522 -14.84 -8.61 36.88
CA GLY A 522 -14.91 -10.01 37.31
C GLY A 522 -15.75 -10.93 36.41
N LYS A 523 -16.43 -10.42 35.38
CA LYS A 523 -17.09 -11.21 34.35
C LYS A 523 -16.14 -11.62 33.22
N ASP A 524 -15.11 -10.80 32.98
CA ASP A 524 -14.23 -10.91 31.83
C ASP A 524 -12.84 -11.45 32.22
N TYR A 525 -12.45 -11.32 33.50
CA TYR A 525 -11.15 -11.73 34.02
C TYR A 525 -11.26 -12.50 35.33
N LYS A 526 -10.39 -13.47 35.52
CA LYS A 526 -10.21 -14.16 36.81
C LYS A 526 -9.12 -13.49 37.63
N PRO A 527 -9.21 -13.45 38.97
CA PRO A 527 -8.21 -12.82 39.82
C PRO A 527 -6.78 -13.31 39.55
N GLU A 528 -6.60 -14.61 39.29
CA GLU A 528 -5.29 -15.23 39.07
C GLU A 528 -4.60 -14.76 37.78
N GLU A 529 -5.38 -14.26 36.81
CA GLU A 529 -4.90 -13.81 35.49
C GLU A 529 -4.46 -12.33 35.52
N LEU A 530 -4.71 -11.62 36.62
CA LEU A 530 -4.51 -10.18 36.72
C LEU A 530 -3.25 -9.79 37.49
N VAL A 531 -2.63 -10.71 38.21
CA VAL A 531 -1.45 -10.41 39.05
C VAL A 531 -0.18 -10.41 38.19
N GLY A 532 0.59 -9.30 38.20
CA GLY A 532 1.87 -9.13 37.52
C GLY A 532 1.93 -7.97 36.53
#